data_f2a4511722ac41a7f6c1f95b688f29d1
#
_entry.id   f2a4511722ac41a7f6c1f95b688f29d1
#
_cell.length_a   1.000
_cell.length_b   1.000
_cell.length_c   1.000
_cell.angle_alpha   90.00
_cell.angle_beta   90.00
_cell.angle_gamma   90.00
#
_symmetry.space_group_name_H-M   'P 1'
#
loop_
_entity.id
_entity.type
_entity.pdbx_description
1 polymer ?
#
loop_
_entity_poly.entity_id
_entity_poly.type
_entity_poly.pdbx_seq_one_letter_code
_entity_poly.pdbx_strand_id
1 'polypeptide(L)'
;MTSPESARRVQTDSPWEETIGFARAVEVGDLVLVAGTMPLAERGVLEGEGDPYEQTLAAFRHALDALKKFDLGVESVVRTRMYLTHARDVDEVGRAHKELFDAVRPTTTLVVVSGFVDSRVLVEVELEAFRGARQT
;
A
#
# COMPACT_ATOMS: atom_id res chain seq x y z
N MET A 1 -5.74 -17.46 -22.16
CA MET A 1 -5.89 -16.03 -22.01
C MET A 1 -6.93 -15.72 -20.93
N THR A 2 -6.61 -14.84 -20.01
CA THR A 2 -7.52 -14.42 -18.98
C THR A 2 -8.57 -13.47 -19.55
N SER A 3 -9.85 -13.79 -19.38
CA SER A 3 -10.90 -12.88 -19.85
C SER A 3 -10.99 -11.67 -18.91
N PRO A 4 -11.52 -10.52 -19.38
CA PRO A 4 -11.70 -9.35 -18.52
C PRO A 4 -12.53 -9.65 -17.26
N GLU A 5 -13.47 -10.58 -17.34
CA GLU A 5 -14.33 -10.94 -16.23
C GLU A 5 -13.59 -11.66 -15.11
N SER A 6 -12.40 -12.23 -15.39
CA SER A 6 -11.62 -12.92 -14.35
C SER A 6 -10.75 -11.97 -13.55
N ALA A 7 -10.67 -10.70 -13.93
CA ALA A 7 -9.96 -9.69 -13.17
C ALA A 7 -10.97 -8.88 -12.35
N ARG A 8 -10.79 -8.87 -11.04
CA ARG A 8 -11.68 -8.10 -10.16
C ARG A 8 -10.98 -6.84 -9.67
N ARG A 9 -11.72 -5.74 -9.63
CA ARG A 9 -11.19 -4.45 -9.23
C ARG A 9 -11.92 -3.90 -8.03
N VAL A 10 -11.17 -3.21 -7.16
CA VAL A 10 -11.71 -2.46 -6.03
C VAL A 10 -11.38 -1.00 -6.24
N GLN A 11 -12.38 -0.15 -6.08
CA GLN A 11 -12.22 1.29 -6.18
C GLN A 11 -12.71 1.94 -4.90
N THR A 12 -12.19 3.13 -4.60
CA THR A 12 -12.60 3.93 -3.46
C THR A 12 -13.13 5.27 -3.96
N ASP A 13 -13.41 6.17 -3.04
CA ASP A 13 -13.89 7.51 -3.39
C ASP A 13 -12.73 8.49 -3.68
N SER A 14 -11.50 7.99 -3.79
CA SER A 14 -10.36 8.84 -4.10
C SER A 14 -10.54 9.47 -5.49
N PRO A 15 -10.48 10.80 -5.60
CA PRO A 15 -10.64 11.47 -6.88
C PRO A 15 -9.54 11.12 -7.88
N TRP A 16 -8.39 10.68 -7.41
CA TRP A 16 -7.27 10.34 -8.28
C TRP A 16 -7.58 9.11 -9.14
N GLU A 17 -8.36 8.17 -8.61
CA GLU A 17 -8.72 6.96 -9.36
C GLU A 17 -9.49 7.31 -10.62
N GLU A 18 -10.46 8.20 -10.49
CA GLU A 18 -11.28 8.62 -11.63
C GLU A 18 -10.50 9.52 -12.59
N THR A 19 -9.75 10.48 -12.03
CA THR A 19 -9.03 11.46 -12.83
C THR A 19 -7.92 10.83 -13.67
N ILE A 20 -7.20 9.85 -13.09
CA ILE A 20 -6.06 9.22 -13.74
C ILE A 20 -6.48 7.93 -14.45
N GLY A 21 -7.55 7.29 -13.99
CA GLY A 21 -8.07 6.07 -14.60
C GLY A 21 -7.42 4.81 -14.05
N PHE A 22 -7.42 4.65 -12.72
CA PHE A 22 -6.86 3.43 -12.13
C PHE A 22 -7.79 2.90 -11.03
N ALA A 23 -7.57 1.65 -10.66
CA ALA A 23 -8.28 1.01 -9.55
C ALA A 23 -7.39 0.99 -8.31
N ARG A 24 -8.00 0.97 -7.12
CA ARG A 24 -7.27 0.87 -5.87
C ARG A 24 -6.54 -0.46 -5.76
N ALA A 25 -7.16 -1.52 -6.25
CA ALA A 25 -6.55 -2.84 -6.25
C ALA A 25 -7.13 -3.68 -7.38
N VAL A 26 -6.36 -4.63 -7.86
CA VAL A 26 -6.77 -5.54 -8.93
C VAL A 26 -6.37 -6.96 -8.53
N GLU A 27 -7.32 -7.88 -8.64
CA GLU A 27 -7.05 -9.31 -8.47
C GLU A 27 -7.05 -9.97 -9.85
N VAL A 28 -5.97 -10.67 -10.18
CA VAL A 28 -5.86 -11.45 -11.41
C VAL A 28 -5.38 -12.85 -11.02
N GLY A 29 -6.28 -13.83 -11.11
CA GLY A 29 -5.97 -15.17 -10.61
C GLY A 29 -5.65 -15.09 -9.11
N ASP A 30 -4.50 -15.60 -8.72
CA ASP A 30 -4.07 -15.60 -7.32
C ASP A 30 -3.26 -14.37 -6.92
N LEU A 31 -3.01 -13.47 -7.86
CA LEU A 31 -2.21 -12.26 -7.61
C LEU A 31 -3.11 -11.08 -7.36
N VAL A 32 -2.83 -10.32 -6.30
CA VAL A 32 -3.52 -9.07 -6.02
C VAL A 32 -2.49 -7.95 -5.95
N LEU A 33 -2.76 -6.89 -6.71
CA LEU A 33 -1.92 -5.70 -6.77
C LEU A 33 -2.66 -4.56 -6.11
N VAL A 34 -2.01 -3.88 -5.18
CA VAL A 34 -2.57 -2.70 -4.53
C VAL A 34 -1.78 -1.48 -4.99
N ALA A 35 -2.49 -0.48 -5.48
CA ALA A 35 -1.89 0.75 -6.00
C ALA A 35 -1.18 1.54 -4.91
N GLY A 36 -0.36 2.50 -5.31
CA GLY A 36 0.27 3.44 -4.40
C GLY A 36 -0.76 4.03 -3.45
N THR A 37 -0.51 3.95 -2.16
CA THR A 37 -1.47 4.30 -1.12
C THR A 37 -0.84 5.29 -0.17
N MET A 38 -1.50 6.42 0.00
CA MET A 38 -1.09 7.50 0.89
C MET A 38 -1.78 7.37 2.25
N PRO A 39 -1.23 8.02 3.30
CA PRO A 39 -1.86 7.99 4.62
C PRO A 39 -3.05 8.95 4.71
N LEU A 40 -3.97 8.85 3.76
CA LEU A 40 -5.13 9.72 3.67
C LEU A 40 -6.41 8.89 3.87
N ALA A 41 -7.17 9.26 4.88
CA ALA A 41 -8.49 8.69 5.12
C ALA A 41 -9.51 9.33 4.16
N GLU A 42 -10.76 8.96 4.30
CA GLU A 42 -11.83 9.52 3.48
C GLU A 42 -11.76 11.04 3.45
N ARG A 43 -12.14 11.63 2.31
CA ARG A 43 -12.14 13.08 2.09
C ARG A 43 -10.75 13.71 2.22
N GLY A 44 -9.70 12.90 2.03
CA GLY A 44 -8.33 13.41 2.05
C GLY A 44 -7.83 13.83 3.43
N VAL A 45 -8.41 13.30 4.50
CA VAL A 45 -7.94 13.60 5.85
C VAL A 45 -6.60 12.91 6.09
N LEU A 46 -5.56 13.71 6.34
CA LEU A 46 -4.22 13.18 6.58
C LEU A 46 -4.13 12.55 7.95
N GLU A 47 -3.53 11.37 8.01
CA GLU A 47 -3.25 10.67 9.25
C GLU A 47 -1.75 10.75 9.53
N GLY A 48 -1.37 11.15 10.74
CA GLY A 48 0.03 11.22 11.14
C GLY A 48 0.78 12.44 10.60
N GLU A 49 0.17 13.61 10.63
CA GLU A 49 0.83 14.82 10.11
C GLU A 49 2.20 15.03 10.76
N GLY A 50 3.24 15.19 9.92
CA GLY A 50 4.60 15.40 10.37
C GLY A 50 5.29 14.20 10.96
N ASP A 51 4.64 13.04 10.98
CA ASP A 51 5.16 11.83 11.63
C ASP A 51 5.30 10.69 10.61
N PRO A 52 6.52 10.43 10.12
CA PRO A 52 6.72 9.40 9.10
C PRO A 52 6.37 7.98 9.58
N TYR A 53 6.55 7.69 10.86
CA TYR A 53 6.19 6.40 11.43
C TYR A 53 4.67 6.20 11.37
N GLU A 54 3.90 7.16 11.90
CA GLU A 54 2.44 7.08 11.89
C GLU A 54 1.89 7.09 10.47
N GLN A 55 2.48 7.89 9.57
CA GLN A 55 2.05 7.90 8.18
C GLN A 55 2.25 6.54 7.52
N THR A 56 3.37 5.88 7.81
CA THR A 56 3.64 4.55 7.25
C THR A 56 2.62 3.53 7.73
N LEU A 57 2.31 3.53 9.04
CA LEU A 57 1.30 2.63 9.58
C LEU A 57 -0.06 2.89 8.93
N ALA A 58 -0.45 4.15 8.80
CA ALA A 58 -1.73 4.52 8.19
C ALA A 58 -1.80 4.11 6.74
N ALA A 59 -0.75 4.37 5.96
CA ALA A 59 -0.71 4.01 4.55
C ALA A 59 -0.85 2.50 4.36
N PHE A 60 -0.11 1.71 5.12
CA PHE A 60 -0.23 0.26 5.04
C PHE A 60 -1.59 -0.23 5.52
N ARG A 61 -2.17 0.41 6.54
CA ARG A 61 -3.52 0.03 6.99
C ARG A 61 -4.52 0.16 5.86
N HIS A 62 -4.46 1.26 5.11
CA HIS A 62 -5.34 1.46 3.96
C HIS A 62 -5.06 0.44 2.85
N ALA A 63 -3.79 0.13 2.59
CA ALA A 63 -3.44 -0.87 1.59
C ALA A 63 -3.96 -2.26 2.00
N LEU A 64 -3.81 -2.62 3.28
CA LEU A 64 -4.31 -3.89 3.78
C LEU A 64 -5.84 -3.95 3.79
N ASP A 65 -6.51 -2.80 4.00
CA ASP A 65 -7.97 -2.74 3.89
C ASP A 65 -8.42 -3.08 2.48
N ALA A 66 -7.64 -2.67 1.46
CA ALA A 66 -7.95 -3.05 0.08
C ALA A 66 -7.82 -4.56 -0.11
N LEU A 67 -6.83 -5.20 0.52
CA LEU A 67 -6.68 -6.65 0.45
C LEU A 67 -7.86 -7.40 1.07
N LYS A 68 -8.46 -6.83 2.12
CA LYS A 68 -9.62 -7.46 2.76
C LYS A 68 -10.78 -7.65 1.81
N LYS A 69 -10.90 -6.83 0.79
CA LYS A 69 -11.95 -6.96 -0.22
C LYS A 69 -11.80 -8.25 -1.04
N PHE A 70 -10.62 -8.86 -1.01
CA PHE A 70 -10.34 -10.11 -1.68
C PHE A 70 -10.14 -11.26 -0.68
N ASP A 71 -10.54 -11.04 0.59
CA ASP A 71 -10.39 -12.00 1.68
C ASP A 71 -8.92 -12.38 1.93
N LEU A 72 -8.02 -11.40 1.78
CA LEU A 72 -6.60 -11.56 2.05
C LEU A 72 -6.15 -10.60 3.15
N GLY A 73 -5.03 -10.92 3.77
CA GLY A 73 -4.45 -10.12 4.83
C GLY A 73 -2.93 -10.08 4.73
N VAL A 74 -2.31 -9.68 5.82
CA VAL A 74 -0.86 -9.45 5.87
C VAL A 74 -0.08 -10.72 5.50
N GLU A 75 -0.59 -11.89 5.85
CA GLU A 75 0.08 -13.17 5.59
C GLU A 75 0.21 -13.50 4.10
N SER A 76 -0.55 -12.84 3.27
CA SER A 76 -0.51 -13.05 1.82
C SER A 76 0.42 -12.08 1.10
N VAL A 77 0.96 -11.10 1.80
CA VAL A 77 1.80 -10.07 1.17
C VAL A 77 3.17 -10.65 0.83
N VAL A 78 3.56 -10.51 -0.43
CA VAL A 78 4.83 -11.03 -0.93
C VAL A 78 5.81 -9.93 -1.34
N ARG A 79 5.32 -8.72 -1.58
CA ARG A 79 6.16 -7.57 -1.91
C ARG A 79 5.58 -6.30 -1.33
N THR A 80 6.45 -5.45 -0.78
CA THR A 80 6.09 -4.08 -0.43
C THR A 80 7.08 -3.12 -1.05
N ARG A 81 6.62 -1.90 -1.36
CA ARG A 81 7.48 -0.79 -1.74
C ARG A 81 7.06 0.43 -0.94
N MET A 82 8.05 1.17 -0.48
CA MET A 82 7.82 2.38 0.29
C MET A 82 8.56 3.52 -0.36
N TYR A 83 7.84 4.62 -0.60
CA TYR A 83 8.39 5.84 -1.18
C TYR A 83 8.34 6.90 -0.10
N LEU A 84 9.47 7.57 0.14
CA LEU A 84 9.54 8.59 1.18
C LEU A 84 10.28 9.83 0.68
N THR A 85 9.92 10.99 1.24
CA THR A 85 10.44 12.27 0.77
C THR A 85 11.81 12.62 1.37
N HIS A 86 12.20 11.98 2.49
CA HIS A 86 13.44 12.32 3.18
C HIS A 86 14.18 11.07 3.61
N ALA A 87 15.44 10.93 3.18
CA ALA A 87 16.26 9.79 3.56
C ALA A 87 16.40 9.66 5.09
N ARG A 88 16.35 10.77 5.82
CA ARG A 88 16.44 10.76 7.29
C ARG A 88 15.30 10.01 7.96
N ASP A 89 14.20 9.77 7.26
CA ASP A 89 13.02 9.10 7.81
C ASP A 89 13.07 7.57 7.65
N VAL A 90 14.15 7.03 7.06
CA VAL A 90 14.29 5.60 6.78
C VAL A 90 14.06 4.74 8.03
N ASP A 91 14.64 5.11 9.16
CA ASP A 91 14.55 4.30 10.38
C ASP A 91 13.10 4.25 10.89
N GLU A 92 12.40 5.36 10.88
CA GLU A 92 11.02 5.41 11.35
C GLU A 92 10.07 4.66 10.42
N VAL A 93 10.27 4.81 9.11
CA VAL A 93 9.47 4.09 8.11
C VAL A 93 9.74 2.59 8.22
N GLY A 94 11.01 2.21 8.36
CA GLY A 94 11.40 0.81 8.52
C GLY A 94 10.84 0.18 9.79
N ARG A 95 10.80 0.94 10.89
CA ARG A 95 10.24 0.47 12.15
C ARG A 95 8.76 0.13 12.00
N ALA A 96 8.01 1.00 11.33
CA ALA A 96 6.60 0.76 11.08
C ALA A 96 6.39 -0.49 10.20
N HIS A 97 7.19 -0.62 9.15
CA HIS A 97 7.12 -1.79 8.28
C HIS A 97 7.41 -3.07 9.06
N LYS A 98 8.43 -3.05 9.91
CA LYS A 98 8.80 -4.22 10.70
C LYS A 98 7.66 -4.64 11.63
N GLU A 99 6.99 -3.69 12.27
CA GLU A 99 5.85 -4.01 13.15
C GLU A 99 4.77 -4.79 12.41
N LEU A 100 4.51 -4.43 11.15
CA LEU A 100 3.43 -5.05 10.38
C LEU A 100 3.86 -6.35 9.71
N PHE A 101 5.10 -6.45 9.26
CA PHE A 101 5.53 -7.51 8.36
C PHE A 101 6.66 -8.39 8.86
N ASP A 102 7.12 -8.22 10.10
CA ASP A 102 8.27 -8.98 10.59
C ASP A 102 8.05 -10.49 10.50
N ALA A 103 6.84 -10.95 10.80
CA ALA A 103 6.52 -12.39 10.76
C ALA A 103 6.38 -12.92 9.34
N VAL A 104 6.07 -12.05 8.39
CA VAL A 104 5.81 -12.45 6.99
C VAL A 104 7.05 -12.32 6.12
N ARG A 105 7.83 -11.26 6.34
CA ARG A 105 9.06 -10.99 5.61
C ARG A 105 8.89 -10.93 4.09
N PRO A 106 8.03 -10.04 3.56
CA PRO A 106 7.93 -9.87 2.11
C PRO A 106 9.24 -9.30 1.55
N THR A 107 9.46 -9.50 0.25
CA THR A 107 10.52 -8.73 -0.39
C THR A 107 10.14 -7.25 -0.36
N THR A 108 11.10 -6.35 -0.19
CA THR A 108 10.80 -4.94 0.03
C THR A 108 11.82 -4.03 -0.64
N THR A 109 11.35 -2.87 -1.11
CA THR A 109 12.22 -1.83 -1.66
C THR A 109 11.75 -0.49 -1.09
N LEU A 110 12.71 0.34 -0.75
CA LEU A 110 12.47 1.66 -0.18
C LEU A 110 13.17 2.68 -1.07
N VAL A 111 12.43 3.72 -1.52
CA VAL A 111 12.93 4.69 -2.49
C VAL A 111 12.68 6.10 -1.98
N VAL A 112 13.70 6.95 -2.06
CA VAL A 112 13.54 8.38 -1.74
C VAL A 112 13.09 9.09 -3.00
N VAL A 113 12.02 9.89 -2.88
CA VAL A 113 11.40 10.61 -4.00
C VAL A 113 11.33 12.10 -3.67
N SER A 114 11.06 12.92 -4.69
CA SER A 114 11.03 14.37 -4.50
C SER A 114 9.77 14.87 -3.81
N GLY A 115 8.68 14.12 -3.87
CA GLY A 115 7.41 14.52 -3.23
C GLY A 115 6.24 13.74 -3.77
N PHE A 116 5.06 14.09 -3.29
CA PHE A 116 3.80 13.47 -3.68
C PHE A 116 2.79 14.55 -4.08
N VAL A 117 1.66 14.11 -4.65
CA VAL A 117 0.60 15.04 -5.06
C VAL A 117 0.05 15.86 -3.89
N ASP A 118 0.09 15.31 -2.68
CA ASP A 118 -0.24 16.04 -1.46
C ASP A 118 1.07 16.34 -0.74
N SER A 119 1.40 17.63 -0.58
CA SER A 119 2.69 18.06 -0.02
C SER A 119 2.88 17.69 1.45
N ARG A 120 1.82 17.32 2.15
CA ARG A 120 1.89 16.90 3.55
C ARG A 120 2.28 15.44 3.70
N VAL A 121 2.20 14.68 2.62
CA VAL A 121 2.50 13.24 2.65
C VAL A 121 4.00 13.03 2.64
N LEU A 122 4.49 12.26 3.59
CA LEU A 122 5.91 11.92 3.73
C LEU A 122 6.21 10.52 3.20
N VAL A 123 5.21 9.65 3.15
CA VAL A 123 5.38 8.25 2.76
C VAL A 123 4.17 7.80 1.96
N GLU A 124 4.44 7.07 0.88
CA GLU A 124 3.42 6.35 0.12
C GLU A 124 3.88 4.90 -0.02
N VAL A 125 2.95 3.95 0.01
CA VAL A 125 3.29 2.53 -0.05
C VAL A 125 2.49 1.82 -1.12
N GLU A 126 3.03 0.72 -1.62
CA GLU A 126 2.29 -0.21 -2.47
C GLU A 126 2.65 -1.63 -2.08
N LEU A 127 1.79 -2.57 -2.42
CA LEU A 127 2.06 -3.97 -2.11
C LEU A 127 1.44 -4.90 -3.14
N GLU A 128 1.97 -6.12 -3.15
CA GLU A 128 1.47 -7.22 -3.94
C GLU A 128 1.24 -8.39 -3.00
N ALA A 129 0.14 -9.10 -3.20
CA ALA A 129 -0.22 -10.26 -2.42
C ALA A 129 -0.49 -11.44 -3.34
N PHE A 130 -0.24 -12.63 -2.84
CA PHE A 130 -0.48 -13.86 -3.60
C PHE A 130 -1.33 -14.80 -2.76
N ARG A 131 -2.49 -15.18 -3.31
CA ARG A 131 -3.40 -16.11 -2.64
C ARG A 131 -2.73 -17.45 -2.52
N GLY A 132 -2.71 -17.99 -1.31
CA GLY A 132 -2.03 -19.25 -1.08
C GLY A 132 -0.57 -19.14 -0.70
N ALA A 133 -0.04 -17.90 -0.54
CA ALA A 133 1.31 -17.70 -0.01
C ALA A 133 1.40 -18.29 1.39
N ARG A 134 2.52 -18.95 1.69
CA ARG A 134 2.72 -19.62 2.98
C ARG A 134 4.04 -19.22 3.60
N GLN A 135 4.07 -19.22 4.92
CA GLN A 135 5.31 -19.06 5.67
C GLN A 135 6.12 -20.34 5.57
N THR A 136 7.41 -20.22 5.38
CA THR A 136 8.31 -21.36 5.32
C THR A 136 9.30 -21.34 6.48
#